data_3b4a8c67d9c25a12e0da97ac31d83cf0
#
_entry.id   3b4a8c67d9c25a12e0da97ac31d83cf0
#
_cell.length_a   1.000
_cell.length_b   1.000
_cell.length_c   1.000
_cell.angle_alpha   90.00
_cell.angle_beta   90.00
_cell.angle_gamma   90.00
#
_symmetry.space_group_name_H-M   'P 1'
#
loop_
_entity.id
_entity.type
_entity.pdbx_description
1 polymer ?
#
loop_
_entity_poly.entity_id
_entity_poly.type
_entity_poly.pdbx_seq_one_letter_code
_entity_poly.pdbx_strand_id
1 'polypeptide(L)'
;LTIGVIATRRLNRRREILFLVVPVIFYLVVALTVGMNIGVRHILVVYVFLYVLIGGAASILIGKSRKWAYVVGVLLLVHVASSALTFPNYIAYANELWGGPSQTYKYLTDSNADWGQQLKSVGRYLDQRGVKDCWFLYFAEGVAEPSYYGIPCKPLPTISTLWLNVPIDVPNSIDGPVLISASNLSGVEFGPGSLDPYGQFKLLKPTAVIDHGVFVFDGKFEMPLAAAISKVQKARNLAQEKQLERALQEAKAAVALAPDSIQTQLALGDILLEMGQPQQARTNYEKALELAKTIEPEFQIRSLPDIEQRLQSLETAER
;
A
#
# COMPACT_ATOMS: atom_id res chain seq x y z
N LEU A 1 16.64 7.49 -25.09
CA LEU A 1 15.96 6.79 -26.20
C LEU A 1 15.95 7.65 -27.48
N THR A 2 15.49 8.90 -27.41
CA THR A 2 15.41 9.82 -28.59
C THR A 2 16.75 10.04 -29.27
N ILE A 3 17.82 10.23 -28.52
CA ILE A 3 19.19 10.39 -29.05
C ILE A 3 19.67 9.12 -29.74
N GLY A 4 19.37 7.95 -29.18
CA GLY A 4 19.69 6.65 -29.79
C GLY A 4 18.98 6.43 -31.12
N VAL A 5 17.67 6.71 -31.17
CA VAL A 5 16.88 6.60 -32.42
C VAL A 5 17.37 7.55 -33.49
N ILE A 6 17.75 8.80 -33.16
CA ILE A 6 18.32 9.77 -34.11
C ILE A 6 19.69 9.31 -34.60
N ALA A 7 20.54 8.76 -33.74
CA ALA A 7 21.84 8.23 -34.11
C ALA A 7 21.74 7.03 -35.05
N THR A 8 20.76 6.17 -34.87
CA THR A 8 20.54 4.95 -35.65
C THR A 8 19.85 5.18 -36.99
N ARG A 9 19.14 6.31 -37.19
CA ARG A 9 18.58 6.70 -38.48
C ARG A 9 19.63 6.78 -39.60
N ARG A 10 20.92 7.02 -39.27
CA ARG A 10 22.04 7.07 -40.25
C ARG A 10 22.59 5.68 -40.59
N LEU A 11 22.20 4.59 -39.93
CA LEU A 11 22.86 3.28 -40.05
C LEU A 11 22.09 2.25 -40.88
N ASN A 12 21.04 2.62 -41.62
CA ASN A 12 20.19 1.68 -42.39
C ASN A 12 19.70 0.43 -41.62
N ARG A 13 19.67 0.49 -40.27
CA ARG A 13 19.27 -0.60 -39.34
C ARG A 13 17.81 -0.44 -38.87
N ARG A 14 16.94 -0.03 -39.78
CA ARG A 14 15.52 0.22 -39.42
C ARG A 14 14.81 -1.05 -38.94
N ARG A 15 15.14 -2.20 -39.52
CA ARG A 15 14.50 -3.48 -39.17
C ARG A 15 14.86 -3.91 -37.77
N GLU A 16 16.12 -3.84 -37.39
CA GLU A 16 16.62 -4.21 -36.05
C GLU A 16 16.05 -3.29 -34.98
N ILE A 17 15.96 -1.99 -35.26
CA ILE A 17 15.37 -1.01 -34.35
C ILE A 17 13.87 -1.29 -34.15
N LEU A 18 13.13 -1.51 -35.24
CA LEU A 18 11.70 -1.85 -35.17
C LEU A 18 11.48 -3.14 -34.40
N PHE A 19 12.32 -4.15 -34.62
CA PHE A 19 12.26 -5.41 -33.87
C PHE A 19 12.41 -5.21 -32.36
N LEU A 20 13.21 -4.23 -31.92
CA LEU A 20 13.40 -3.92 -30.51
C LEU A 20 12.32 -2.97 -29.94
N VAL A 21 11.86 -2.01 -30.75
CA VAL A 21 10.93 -0.94 -30.29
C VAL A 21 9.46 -1.39 -30.32
N VAL A 22 9.05 -2.14 -31.35
CA VAL A 22 7.65 -2.55 -31.51
C VAL A 22 7.17 -3.42 -30.33
N PRO A 23 7.91 -4.45 -29.86
CA PRO A 23 7.49 -5.21 -28.68
C PRO A 23 7.39 -4.34 -27.42
N VAL A 24 8.30 -3.37 -27.24
CA VAL A 24 8.25 -2.45 -26.09
C VAL A 24 6.98 -1.62 -26.12
N ILE A 25 6.67 -0.98 -27.25
CA ILE A 25 5.47 -0.14 -27.38
C ILE A 25 4.22 -0.98 -27.21
N PHE A 26 4.13 -2.12 -27.91
CA PHE A 26 2.98 -3.02 -27.82
C PHE A 26 2.73 -3.47 -26.38
N TYR A 27 3.78 -3.93 -25.70
CA TYR A 27 3.67 -4.40 -24.33
C TYR A 27 3.26 -3.29 -23.35
N LEU A 28 3.84 -2.09 -23.49
CA LEU A 28 3.46 -0.94 -22.67
C LEU A 28 2.01 -0.52 -22.91
N VAL A 29 1.54 -0.49 -24.17
CA VAL A 29 0.14 -0.19 -24.47
C VAL A 29 -0.78 -1.20 -23.81
N VAL A 30 -0.50 -2.50 -23.93
CA VAL A 30 -1.28 -3.55 -23.29
C VAL A 30 -1.24 -3.39 -21.76
N ALA A 31 -0.08 -3.16 -21.16
CA ALA A 31 0.05 -2.98 -19.71
C ALA A 31 -0.73 -1.78 -19.19
N LEU A 32 -0.83 -0.70 -19.96
CA LEU A 32 -1.60 0.50 -19.59
C LEU A 32 -3.12 0.32 -19.76
N THR A 33 -3.57 -0.65 -20.56
CA THR A 33 -5.01 -0.93 -20.75
C THR A 33 -5.56 -1.95 -19.76
N VAL A 34 -4.70 -2.69 -19.09
CA VAL A 34 -5.11 -3.67 -18.06
C VAL A 34 -5.34 -2.93 -16.73
N GLY A 35 -6.52 -3.11 -16.14
CA GLY A 35 -6.89 -2.48 -14.86
C GLY A 35 -6.12 -2.97 -13.64
N MET A 36 -5.30 -4.02 -13.78
CA MET A 36 -4.50 -4.59 -12.69
C MET A 36 -3.03 -4.18 -12.86
N ASN A 37 -2.64 -3.08 -12.23
CA ASN A 37 -1.27 -2.57 -12.23
C ASN A 37 -0.57 -2.89 -10.92
N ILE A 38 0.04 -4.08 -10.83
CA ILE A 38 0.74 -4.56 -9.63
C ILE A 38 2.26 -4.28 -9.73
N GLY A 39 2.64 -3.22 -10.45
CA GLY A 39 3.98 -2.64 -10.42
C GLY A 39 4.96 -3.05 -11.51
N VAL A 40 6.21 -2.66 -11.32
CA VAL A 40 7.32 -2.75 -12.30
C VAL A 40 7.57 -4.18 -12.80
N ARG A 41 7.28 -5.20 -11.99
CA ARG A 41 7.45 -6.62 -12.37
C ARG A 41 6.70 -7.01 -13.65
N HIS A 42 5.54 -6.38 -13.91
CA HIS A 42 4.75 -6.66 -15.12
C HIS A 42 5.38 -6.14 -16.39
N ILE A 43 6.29 -5.19 -16.30
CA ILE A 43 6.97 -4.61 -17.45
C ILE A 43 8.46 -5.02 -17.52
N LEU A 44 8.91 -5.98 -16.72
CA LEU A 44 10.32 -6.43 -16.70
C LEU A 44 10.81 -6.87 -18.08
N VAL A 45 9.98 -7.51 -18.88
CA VAL A 45 10.33 -7.93 -20.23
C VAL A 45 10.77 -6.75 -21.12
N VAL A 46 10.21 -5.55 -20.90
CA VAL A 46 10.54 -4.33 -21.64
C VAL A 46 12.01 -3.92 -21.42
N TYR A 47 12.53 -4.14 -20.22
CA TYR A 47 13.91 -3.76 -19.90
C TYR A 47 14.95 -4.51 -20.75
N VAL A 48 14.70 -5.76 -21.10
CA VAL A 48 15.62 -6.53 -21.97
C VAL A 48 15.83 -5.82 -23.31
N PHE A 49 14.74 -5.41 -23.95
CA PHE A 49 14.79 -4.66 -25.23
C PHE A 49 15.42 -3.29 -25.05
N LEU A 50 15.09 -2.59 -23.96
CA LEU A 50 15.65 -1.26 -23.66
C LEU A 50 17.16 -1.32 -23.43
N TYR A 51 17.67 -2.32 -22.72
CA TYR A 51 19.10 -2.47 -22.47
C TYR A 51 19.88 -2.71 -23.79
N VAL A 52 19.33 -3.52 -24.69
CA VAL A 52 19.95 -3.73 -26.02
C VAL A 52 19.96 -2.42 -26.82
N LEU A 53 18.86 -1.66 -26.81
CA LEU A 53 18.77 -0.35 -27.48
C LEU A 53 19.77 0.66 -26.89
N ILE A 54 19.86 0.74 -25.57
CA ILE A 54 20.79 1.64 -24.86
C ILE A 54 22.24 1.27 -25.17
N GLY A 55 22.57 -0.04 -25.10
CA GLY A 55 23.92 -0.53 -25.45
C GLY A 55 24.32 -0.21 -26.88
N GLY A 56 23.39 -0.42 -27.82
CA GLY A 56 23.61 -0.04 -29.23
C GLY A 56 23.81 1.46 -29.41
N ALA A 57 22.99 2.28 -28.72
CA ALA A 57 23.13 3.74 -28.77
C ALA A 57 24.46 4.21 -28.15
N ALA A 58 24.84 3.64 -27.01
CA ALA A 58 26.12 3.95 -26.36
C ALA A 58 27.32 3.61 -27.25
N SER A 59 27.33 2.44 -27.89
CA SER A 59 28.37 2.03 -28.82
C SER A 59 28.55 3.02 -30.00
N ILE A 60 27.44 3.47 -30.58
CA ILE A 60 27.46 4.46 -31.67
C ILE A 60 28.00 5.81 -31.18
N LEU A 61 27.60 6.26 -30.00
CA LEU A 61 28.05 7.52 -29.42
C LEU A 61 29.56 7.51 -29.14
N ILE A 62 30.03 6.43 -28.49
CA ILE A 62 31.46 6.23 -28.21
C ILE A 62 32.30 6.27 -29.49
N GLY A 63 31.83 5.64 -30.59
CA GLY A 63 32.48 5.68 -31.88
C GLY A 63 32.55 7.07 -32.51
N LYS A 64 31.71 8.03 -32.09
CA LYS A 64 31.73 9.40 -32.64
C LYS A 64 32.80 10.30 -32.01
N SER A 65 33.02 10.21 -30.71
CA SER A 65 34.05 11.01 -30.07
C SER A 65 34.37 10.50 -28.64
N ARG A 66 35.60 10.78 -28.22
CA ARG A 66 36.08 10.47 -26.87
C ARG A 66 35.25 11.12 -25.74
N LYS A 67 34.63 12.29 -26.03
CA LYS A 67 33.72 12.94 -25.05
C LYS A 67 32.53 12.07 -24.70
N TRP A 68 31.93 11.39 -25.66
CA TRP A 68 30.84 10.49 -25.45
C TRP A 68 31.23 9.24 -24.66
N ALA A 69 32.47 8.75 -24.82
CA ALA A 69 32.97 7.66 -23.99
C ALA A 69 33.02 8.06 -22.50
N TYR A 70 33.46 9.27 -22.18
CA TYR A 70 33.42 9.79 -20.82
C TYR A 70 31.96 9.92 -20.29
N VAL A 71 31.04 10.47 -21.07
CA VAL A 71 29.61 10.60 -20.67
C VAL A 71 29.01 9.24 -20.39
N VAL A 72 29.19 8.26 -21.28
CA VAL A 72 28.67 6.90 -21.08
C VAL A 72 29.32 6.24 -19.86
N GLY A 73 30.64 6.44 -19.70
CA GLY A 73 31.36 5.92 -18.53
C GLY A 73 30.86 6.48 -17.20
N VAL A 74 30.60 7.79 -17.13
CA VAL A 74 30.04 8.44 -15.94
C VAL A 74 28.62 7.92 -15.66
N LEU A 75 27.75 7.84 -16.68
CA LEU A 75 26.39 7.33 -16.50
C LEU A 75 26.40 5.87 -16.01
N LEU A 76 27.28 5.04 -16.54
CA LEU A 76 27.44 3.65 -16.11
C LEU A 76 27.95 3.59 -14.66
N LEU A 77 28.93 4.41 -14.31
CA LEU A 77 29.45 4.49 -12.93
C LEU A 77 28.36 4.91 -11.94
N VAL A 78 27.57 5.93 -12.27
CA VAL A 78 26.43 6.37 -11.45
C VAL A 78 25.42 5.23 -11.28
N HIS A 79 25.09 4.53 -12.35
CA HIS A 79 24.15 3.40 -12.30
C HIS A 79 24.67 2.27 -11.40
N VAL A 80 25.94 1.91 -11.52
CA VAL A 80 26.58 0.89 -10.68
C VAL A 80 26.64 1.32 -9.22
N ALA A 81 27.00 2.59 -8.97
CA ALA A 81 27.07 3.14 -7.61
C ALA A 81 25.68 3.15 -6.93
N SER A 82 24.65 3.63 -7.65
CA SER A 82 23.27 3.64 -7.14
C SER A 82 22.79 2.22 -6.81
N SER A 83 23.05 1.26 -7.69
CA SER A 83 22.74 -0.15 -7.45
C SER A 83 23.48 -0.71 -6.23
N ALA A 84 24.77 -0.45 -6.10
CA ALA A 84 25.59 -0.92 -4.98
C ALA A 84 25.15 -0.32 -3.64
N LEU A 85 24.77 0.96 -3.63
CA LEU A 85 24.26 1.65 -2.43
C LEU A 85 22.90 1.14 -1.97
N THR A 86 22.10 0.60 -2.88
CA THR A 86 20.78 0.03 -2.56
C THR A 86 20.87 -1.41 -2.04
N PHE A 87 22.00 -2.10 -2.25
CA PHE A 87 22.17 -3.48 -1.79
C PHE A 87 21.98 -3.61 -0.27
N PRO A 88 21.25 -4.62 0.24
CA PRO A 88 20.52 -5.68 -0.48
C PRO A 88 19.04 -5.33 -0.79
N ASN A 89 18.60 -4.09 -0.55
CA ASN A 89 17.18 -3.69 -0.45
C ASN A 89 16.58 -3.26 -1.81
N TYR A 90 16.79 -4.04 -2.85
CA TYR A 90 16.42 -3.68 -4.23
C TYR A 90 14.91 -3.53 -4.47
N ILE A 91 14.05 -4.18 -3.68
CA ILE A 91 12.59 -4.06 -3.84
C ILE A 91 12.14 -2.63 -3.59
N ALA A 92 12.69 -1.96 -2.57
CA ALA A 92 12.37 -0.58 -2.26
C ALA A 92 13.10 0.44 -3.15
N TYR A 93 13.75 0.02 -4.24
CA TYR A 93 14.56 0.93 -5.05
C TYR A 93 13.71 1.99 -5.75
N ALA A 94 14.03 3.25 -5.49
CA ALA A 94 13.70 4.38 -6.35
C ALA A 94 14.98 5.14 -6.70
N ASN A 95 15.00 5.67 -7.91
CA ASN A 95 16.10 6.49 -8.41
C ASN A 95 16.26 7.77 -7.56
N GLU A 96 17.47 8.27 -7.42
CA GLU A 96 17.82 9.44 -6.61
C GLU A 96 17.07 10.71 -7.02
N LEU A 97 16.69 10.85 -8.30
CA LEU A 97 15.85 11.95 -8.78
C LEU A 97 14.44 11.95 -8.20
N TRP A 98 13.98 10.80 -7.73
CA TRP A 98 12.69 10.61 -7.04
C TRP A 98 12.85 10.58 -5.51
N GLY A 99 14.01 10.96 -4.99
CA GLY A 99 14.30 11.01 -3.56
C GLY A 99 14.91 9.73 -2.98
N GLY A 100 15.24 8.75 -3.82
CA GLY A 100 15.88 7.50 -3.42
C GLY A 100 14.94 6.47 -2.80
N PRO A 101 15.48 5.32 -2.36
CA PRO A 101 14.70 4.15 -1.94
C PRO A 101 13.68 4.42 -0.82
N SER A 102 14.02 5.27 0.15
CA SER A 102 13.11 5.61 1.26
C SER A 102 11.91 6.47 0.86
N GLN A 103 11.82 6.91 -0.39
CA GLN A 103 10.70 7.69 -0.90
C GLN A 103 9.85 6.90 -1.90
N THR A 104 10.18 5.64 -2.16
CA THR A 104 9.49 4.77 -3.13
C THR A 104 7.99 4.69 -2.83
N TYR A 105 7.59 4.57 -1.57
CA TYR A 105 6.19 4.46 -1.15
C TYR A 105 5.29 5.64 -1.56
N LYS A 106 5.88 6.78 -1.92
CA LYS A 106 5.14 7.95 -2.42
C LYS A 106 4.68 7.80 -3.87
N TYR A 107 5.30 6.93 -4.63
CA TYR A 107 5.10 6.77 -6.07
C TYR A 107 4.68 5.37 -6.46
N LEU A 108 5.18 4.37 -5.72
CA LEU A 108 4.94 2.96 -5.96
C LEU A 108 4.60 2.28 -4.63
N THR A 109 3.64 1.39 -4.67
CA THR A 109 3.12 0.69 -3.50
C THR A 109 3.17 -0.81 -3.70
N ASP A 110 2.66 -1.58 -2.74
CA ASP A 110 2.62 -3.04 -2.79
C ASP A 110 4.03 -3.61 -2.98
N SER A 111 4.18 -4.66 -3.69
CA SER A 111 5.41 -5.40 -3.96
C SER A 111 6.54 -4.60 -4.63
N ASN A 112 6.33 -3.31 -4.92
CA ASN A 112 7.40 -2.41 -5.36
C ASN A 112 8.05 -1.63 -4.21
N ALA A 113 7.42 -1.57 -3.04
CA ALA A 113 7.93 -0.84 -1.89
C ALA A 113 8.38 -1.78 -0.78
N ASP A 114 7.52 -2.73 -0.41
CA ASP A 114 7.89 -3.78 0.54
C ASP A 114 7.04 -5.04 0.33
N TRP A 115 7.59 -6.19 0.73
CA TRP A 115 6.95 -7.49 0.74
C TRP A 115 7.45 -8.33 1.92
N GLY A 116 7.74 -7.67 3.05
CA GLY A 116 8.20 -8.31 4.26
C GLY A 116 9.70 -8.59 4.33
N GLN A 117 10.48 -8.14 3.38
CA GLN A 117 11.91 -8.37 3.35
C GLN A 117 12.67 -7.72 4.51
N GLN A 118 12.06 -6.73 5.21
CA GLN A 118 12.69 -6.03 6.32
C GLN A 118 12.49 -6.68 7.69
N LEU A 119 11.67 -7.72 7.85
CA LEU A 119 11.35 -8.32 9.16
C LEU A 119 12.59 -8.67 9.97
N LYS A 120 13.60 -9.29 9.35
CA LYS A 120 14.85 -9.61 10.02
C LYS A 120 15.59 -8.38 10.55
N SER A 121 15.55 -7.31 9.80
CA SER A 121 16.19 -6.04 10.19
C SER A 121 15.37 -5.30 11.24
N VAL A 122 14.05 -5.40 11.20
CA VAL A 122 13.15 -4.88 12.26
C VAL A 122 13.44 -5.60 13.58
N GLY A 123 13.50 -6.94 13.59
CA GLY A 123 13.83 -7.70 14.79
C GLY A 123 15.17 -7.27 15.40
N ARG A 124 16.21 -7.16 14.56
CA ARG A 124 17.54 -6.68 15.02
C ARG A 124 17.50 -5.24 15.55
N TYR A 125 16.75 -4.35 14.91
CA TYR A 125 16.60 -2.96 15.34
C TYR A 125 15.97 -2.87 16.72
N LEU A 126 14.90 -3.63 16.97
CA LEU A 126 14.18 -3.65 18.24
C LEU A 126 15.05 -4.26 19.36
N ASP A 127 15.73 -5.38 19.07
CA ASP A 127 16.63 -6.06 20.00
C ASP A 127 17.79 -5.15 20.43
N GLN A 128 18.49 -4.51 19.48
CA GLN A 128 19.59 -3.57 19.76
C GLN A 128 19.18 -2.37 20.61
N ARG A 129 17.90 -1.97 20.58
CA ARG A 129 17.35 -0.87 21.38
C ARG A 129 16.64 -1.31 22.65
N GLY A 130 16.54 -2.62 22.86
CA GLY A 130 15.81 -3.19 24.01
C GLY A 130 14.31 -2.88 23.99
N VAL A 131 13.74 -2.62 22.82
CA VAL A 131 12.30 -2.32 22.66
C VAL A 131 11.49 -3.60 22.82
N LYS A 132 10.61 -3.65 23.84
CA LYS A 132 9.78 -4.81 24.15
C LYS A 132 8.29 -4.54 24.01
N ASP A 133 7.88 -3.28 23.94
CA ASP A 133 6.50 -2.85 23.71
C ASP A 133 6.48 -1.85 22.53
N CYS A 134 5.71 -2.17 21.50
CA CYS A 134 5.66 -1.43 20.25
C CYS A 134 4.40 -1.80 19.47
N TRP A 135 4.09 -1.01 18.47
CA TRP A 135 3.01 -1.28 17.51
C TRP A 135 3.61 -1.49 16.14
N PHE A 136 3.09 -2.45 15.41
CA PHE A 136 3.59 -2.75 14.07
C PHE A 136 2.46 -2.88 13.06
N LEU A 137 2.50 -2.02 12.05
CA LEU A 137 1.65 -2.09 10.87
C LEU A 137 2.48 -2.68 9.73
N TYR A 138 2.11 -3.89 9.30
CA TYR A 138 2.95 -4.70 8.43
C TYR A 138 2.15 -5.22 7.23
N PHE A 139 2.66 -5.00 6.01
CA PHE A 139 1.92 -5.28 4.78
C PHE A 139 1.79 -6.77 4.42
N ALA A 140 2.81 -7.58 4.66
CA ALA A 140 2.80 -8.99 4.24
C ALA A 140 2.31 -9.96 5.33
N GLU A 141 1.35 -9.54 6.14
CA GLU A 141 0.72 -10.40 7.16
C GLU A 141 0.08 -11.64 6.53
N GLY A 142 0.18 -12.78 7.22
CA GLY A 142 -0.27 -14.07 6.71
C GLY A 142 0.72 -14.75 5.75
N VAL A 143 1.76 -14.05 5.26
CA VAL A 143 2.85 -14.63 4.48
C VAL A 143 4.05 -14.93 5.36
N ALA A 144 4.39 -14.02 6.26
CA ALA A 144 5.49 -14.19 7.22
C ALA A 144 5.10 -13.56 8.57
N GLU A 145 5.12 -14.34 9.63
CA GLU A 145 4.77 -13.90 10.97
C GLU A 145 5.90 -13.08 11.62
N PRO A 146 5.65 -11.83 12.06
CA PRO A 146 6.65 -11.01 12.73
C PRO A 146 7.25 -11.66 13.98
N SER A 147 6.46 -12.42 14.73
CA SER A 147 6.87 -13.14 15.94
C SER A 147 8.00 -14.14 15.67
N TYR A 148 8.05 -14.76 14.49
CA TYR A 148 9.12 -15.65 14.08
C TYR A 148 10.50 -14.96 14.03
N TYR A 149 10.51 -13.65 13.78
CA TYR A 149 11.70 -12.81 13.74
C TYR A 149 12.02 -12.12 15.08
N GLY A 150 11.35 -12.55 16.17
CA GLY A 150 11.53 -11.95 17.49
C GLY A 150 10.97 -10.53 17.63
N ILE A 151 10.00 -10.15 16.81
CA ILE A 151 9.34 -8.84 16.86
C ILE A 151 8.20 -8.90 17.89
N PRO A 152 8.32 -8.17 19.03
CA PRO A 152 7.35 -8.25 20.13
C PRO A 152 6.17 -7.28 19.96
N CYS A 153 6.09 -6.58 18.85
CA CYS A 153 5.11 -5.53 18.65
C CYS A 153 3.67 -6.07 18.54
N LYS A 154 2.72 -5.31 19.06
CA LYS A 154 1.29 -5.54 18.89
C LYS A 154 0.91 -5.18 17.44
N PRO A 155 0.08 -6.00 16.77
CA PRO A 155 -0.36 -5.68 15.42
C PRO A 155 -1.36 -4.51 15.41
N LEU A 156 -1.33 -3.75 14.34
CA LEU A 156 -2.36 -2.76 13.99
C LEU A 156 -3.26 -3.33 12.87
N PRO A 157 -4.53 -2.89 12.75
CA PRO A 157 -5.43 -3.37 11.71
C PRO A 157 -4.89 -3.13 10.29
N THR A 158 -4.88 -4.19 9.50
CA THR A 158 -4.60 -4.19 8.06
C THR A 158 -5.74 -4.90 7.34
N ILE A 159 -5.82 -4.80 6.02
CA ILE A 159 -6.78 -5.61 5.25
C ILE A 159 -6.52 -7.11 5.48
N SER A 160 -5.26 -7.51 5.55
CA SER A 160 -4.90 -8.92 5.79
C SER A 160 -5.36 -9.40 7.17
N THR A 161 -5.15 -8.63 8.24
CA THR A 161 -5.60 -9.01 9.59
C THR A 161 -7.12 -9.10 9.67
N LEU A 162 -7.83 -8.21 8.99
CA LEU A 162 -9.29 -8.24 8.91
C LEU A 162 -9.80 -9.49 8.16
N TRP A 163 -9.14 -9.85 7.06
CA TRP A 163 -9.49 -11.04 6.26
C TRP A 163 -9.20 -12.35 6.99
N LEU A 164 -8.06 -12.41 7.69
CA LEU A 164 -7.64 -13.56 8.48
C LEU A 164 -8.34 -13.65 9.83
N ASN A 165 -9.20 -12.68 10.13
CA ASN A 165 -9.94 -12.58 11.38
C ASN A 165 -9.03 -12.60 12.62
N VAL A 166 -7.86 -11.96 12.52
CA VAL A 166 -6.92 -11.85 13.63
C VAL A 166 -7.52 -10.95 14.71
N PRO A 167 -7.65 -11.41 15.96
CA PRO A 167 -8.16 -10.56 17.04
C PRO A 167 -7.16 -9.45 17.35
N ILE A 168 -7.55 -8.21 17.07
CA ILE A 168 -6.78 -7.00 17.34
C ILE A 168 -7.60 -6.10 18.25
N ASP A 169 -6.96 -5.54 19.27
CA ASP A 169 -7.56 -4.54 20.14
C ASP A 169 -6.66 -3.31 20.18
N VAL A 170 -7.10 -2.23 19.54
CA VAL A 170 -6.38 -0.96 19.48
C VAL A 170 -7.08 0.04 20.37
N PRO A 171 -6.40 0.63 21.36
CA PRO A 171 -6.95 1.74 22.14
C PRO A 171 -7.04 3.02 21.29
N ASN A 172 -7.89 3.95 21.72
CA ASN A 172 -8.04 5.24 21.02
C ASN A 172 -6.75 6.06 20.96
N SER A 173 -5.85 5.86 21.90
CA SER A 173 -4.52 6.49 21.93
C SER A 173 -3.48 5.42 22.23
N ILE A 174 -2.39 5.42 21.47
CA ILE A 174 -1.25 4.53 21.65
C ILE A 174 -0.01 5.33 22.00
N ASP A 175 0.88 4.77 22.80
CA ASP A 175 2.15 5.35 23.19
C ASP A 175 3.29 4.41 22.84
N GLY A 176 4.47 4.97 22.59
CA GLY A 176 5.68 4.23 22.25
C GLY A 176 5.98 4.18 20.76
N PRO A 177 6.94 3.34 20.35
CA PRO A 177 7.32 3.24 18.94
C PRO A 177 6.21 2.54 18.13
N VAL A 178 5.84 3.20 17.03
CA VAL A 178 4.97 2.69 15.98
C VAL A 178 5.82 2.44 14.75
N LEU A 179 5.86 1.21 14.30
CA LEU A 179 6.56 0.80 13.08
C LEU A 179 5.53 0.63 11.96
N ILE A 180 5.78 1.23 10.80
CA ILE A 180 4.85 1.19 9.66
C ILE A 180 5.63 0.79 8.42
N SER A 181 5.21 -0.26 7.75
CA SER A 181 5.80 -0.66 6.49
C SER A 181 5.45 0.32 5.36
N ALA A 182 6.30 0.40 4.35
CA ALA A 182 6.21 1.38 3.27
C ALA A 182 4.87 1.31 2.53
N SER A 183 4.39 0.11 2.24
CA SER A 183 3.10 -0.08 1.55
C SER A 183 1.92 0.36 2.41
N ASN A 184 1.91 0.06 3.70
CA ASN A 184 0.88 0.55 4.61
C ASN A 184 0.94 2.07 4.77
N LEU A 185 2.14 2.65 4.89
CA LEU A 185 2.32 4.11 4.98
C LEU A 185 1.82 4.83 3.71
N SER A 186 1.85 4.19 2.55
CA SER A 186 1.28 4.76 1.31
C SER A 186 -0.23 4.93 1.37
N GLY A 187 -0.94 4.15 2.20
CA GLY A 187 -2.39 4.13 2.32
C GLY A 187 -3.10 3.23 1.31
N VAL A 188 -2.35 2.39 0.57
CA VAL A 188 -2.90 1.54 -0.50
C VAL A 188 -3.99 0.57 -0.01
N GLU A 189 -3.94 0.15 1.24
CA GLU A 189 -4.90 -0.83 1.78
C GLU A 189 -6.29 -0.22 2.02
N PHE A 190 -6.37 0.91 2.69
CA PHE A 190 -7.64 1.49 3.10
C PHE A 190 -8.16 2.57 2.15
N GLY A 191 -7.27 3.20 1.41
CA GLY A 191 -7.57 4.36 0.57
C GLY A 191 -7.15 5.68 1.22
N PRO A 192 -7.30 6.82 0.51
CA PRO A 192 -6.85 8.13 0.97
C PRO A 192 -7.86 8.80 1.92
N GLY A 193 -7.42 9.90 2.52
CA GLY A 193 -8.26 10.80 3.29
C GLY A 193 -8.88 10.14 4.52
N SER A 194 -10.20 10.25 4.65
CA SER A 194 -10.98 9.71 5.76
C SER A 194 -11.02 8.18 5.83
N LEU A 195 -10.56 7.50 4.78
CA LEU A 195 -10.48 6.04 4.76
C LEU A 195 -9.20 5.52 5.41
N ASP A 196 -8.13 6.35 5.48
CA ASP A 196 -6.80 5.95 5.95
C ASP A 196 -6.66 6.12 7.48
N PRO A 197 -6.65 5.03 8.25
CA PRO A 197 -6.48 5.11 9.70
C PRO A 197 -5.07 5.55 10.12
N TYR A 198 -4.13 5.59 9.19
CA TYR A 198 -2.72 5.89 9.41
C TYR A 198 -2.23 7.14 8.69
N GLY A 199 -3.12 7.88 8.05
CA GLY A 199 -2.81 9.07 7.24
C GLY A 199 -2.00 10.13 7.99
N GLN A 200 -2.18 10.26 9.32
CA GLN A 200 -1.41 11.19 10.15
C GLN A 200 0.11 10.94 10.08
N PHE A 201 0.56 9.69 9.96
CA PHE A 201 1.99 9.36 9.92
C PHE A 201 2.68 9.84 8.64
N LYS A 202 1.94 10.08 7.55
CA LYS A 202 2.49 10.66 6.31
C LYS A 202 2.98 12.10 6.50
N LEU A 203 2.43 12.80 7.50
CA LEU A 203 2.75 14.19 7.82
C LEU A 203 3.89 14.30 8.84
N LEU A 204 4.27 13.21 9.47
CA LEU A 204 5.31 13.18 10.50
C LEU A 204 6.67 12.79 9.90
N LYS A 205 7.72 13.28 10.55
CA LYS A 205 9.07 12.83 10.24
C LYS A 205 9.36 11.56 11.05
N PRO A 206 9.72 10.44 10.42
CA PRO A 206 10.10 9.23 11.14
C PRO A 206 11.38 9.45 11.96
N THR A 207 11.46 8.83 13.13
CA THR A 207 12.65 8.83 14.00
C THR A 207 13.74 7.89 13.46
N ALA A 208 13.33 6.86 12.70
CA ALA A 208 14.25 5.98 11.98
C ALA A 208 13.56 5.40 10.74
N VAL A 209 14.37 4.95 9.78
CA VAL A 209 13.92 4.19 8.62
C VAL A 209 14.78 2.92 8.53
N ILE A 210 14.14 1.76 8.57
CA ILE A 210 14.80 0.45 8.55
C ILE A 210 14.77 -0.06 7.11
N ASP A 211 15.95 -0.27 6.53
CA ASP A 211 16.16 -0.86 5.20
C ASP A 211 15.23 -0.28 4.12
N HIS A 212 14.98 1.05 4.19
CA HIS A 212 14.14 1.81 3.27
C HIS A 212 12.65 1.43 3.24
N GLY A 213 12.22 0.39 3.96
CA GLY A 213 10.88 -0.15 3.84
C GLY A 213 10.05 -0.16 5.13
N VAL A 214 10.63 0.14 6.31
CA VAL A 214 9.87 0.27 7.56
C VAL A 214 10.23 1.59 8.24
N PHE A 215 9.22 2.39 8.56
CA PHE A 215 9.32 3.71 9.16
C PHE A 215 8.95 3.63 10.64
N VAL A 216 9.77 4.21 11.50
CA VAL A 216 9.58 4.21 12.95
C VAL A 216 9.17 5.60 13.39
N PHE A 217 8.13 5.68 14.21
CA PHE A 217 7.61 6.91 14.80
C PHE A 217 7.53 6.72 16.31
N ASP A 218 8.14 7.62 17.08
CA ASP A 218 8.09 7.60 18.55
C ASP A 218 7.21 8.73 19.06
N GLY A 219 6.31 8.41 19.98
CA GLY A 219 5.44 9.40 20.60
C GLY A 219 4.09 8.83 21.00
N LYS A 220 3.18 9.74 21.30
CA LYS A 220 1.77 9.43 21.58
C LYS A 220 0.91 9.80 20.39
N PHE A 221 0.08 8.88 19.94
CA PHE A 221 -0.73 9.03 18.73
C PHE A 221 -2.19 8.69 19.02
N GLU A 222 -3.10 9.58 18.61
CA GLU A 222 -4.52 9.29 18.61
C GLU A 222 -4.88 8.41 17.40
N MET A 223 -5.60 7.31 17.66
CA MET A 223 -5.87 6.27 16.67
C MET A 223 -7.39 5.95 16.57
N PRO A 224 -8.27 6.96 16.51
CA PRO A 224 -9.71 6.72 16.63
C PRO A 224 -10.24 5.80 15.52
N LEU A 225 -9.80 5.97 14.28
CA LEU A 225 -10.25 5.15 13.17
C LEU A 225 -9.71 3.71 13.26
N ALA A 226 -8.44 3.53 13.63
CA ALA A 226 -7.87 2.18 13.81
C ALA A 226 -8.54 1.45 14.97
N ALA A 227 -8.80 2.15 16.08
CA ALA A 227 -9.56 1.63 17.22
C ALA A 227 -11.01 1.26 16.82
N ALA A 228 -11.67 2.11 16.02
CA ALA A 228 -12.99 1.82 15.49
C ALA A 228 -13.01 0.57 14.61
N ILE A 229 -12.01 0.43 13.71
CA ILE A 229 -11.88 -0.75 12.84
C ILE A 229 -11.70 -2.03 13.67
N SER A 230 -10.88 -2.00 14.72
CA SER A 230 -10.74 -3.17 15.61
C SER A 230 -12.04 -3.55 16.30
N LYS A 231 -12.83 -2.55 16.73
CA LYS A 231 -14.16 -2.78 17.31
C LYS A 231 -15.18 -3.30 16.30
N VAL A 232 -15.15 -2.82 15.05
CA VAL A 232 -15.96 -3.37 13.96
C VAL A 232 -15.65 -4.85 13.76
N GLN A 233 -14.37 -5.21 13.73
CA GLN A 233 -13.98 -6.61 13.61
C GLN A 233 -14.51 -7.45 14.77
N LYS A 234 -14.34 -6.97 16.00
CA LYS A 234 -14.84 -7.65 17.18
C LYS A 234 -16.37 -7.78 17.18
N ALA A 235 -17.10 -6.74 16.75
CA ALA A 235 -18.56 -6.78 16.61
C ALA A 235 -19.00 -7.86 15.62
N ARG A 236 -18.34 -7.96 14.47
CA ARG A 236 -18.63 -8.99 13.46
C ARG A 236 -18.39 -10.40 14.00
N ASN A 237 -17.29 -10.62 14.73
CA ASN A 237 -16.98 -11.91 15.33
C ASN A 237 -18.05 -12.32 16.35
N LEU A 238 -18.44 -11.39 17.23
CA LEU A 238 -19.51 -11.62 18.20
C LEU A 238 -20.85 -11.92 17.52
N ALA A 239 -21.18 -11.27 16.41
CA ALA A 239 -22.39 -11.57 15.65
C ALA A 239 -22.35 -12.98 15.04
N GLN A 240 -21.22 -13.40 14.48
CA GLN A 240 -21.04 -14.77 14.01
C GLN A 240 -21.23 -15.81 15.12
N GLU A 241 -20.82 -15.48 16.33
CA GLU A 241 -21.06 -16.29 17.54
C GLU A 241 -22.49 -16.15 18.11
N LYS A 242 -23.39 -15.40 17.43
CA LYS A 242 -24.76 -15.11 17.85
C LYS A 242 -24.87 -14.34 19.17
N GLN A 243 -23.83 -13.60 19.55
CA GLN A 243 -23.81 -12.74 20.75
C GLN A 243 -24.20 -11.30 20.35
N LEU A 244 -25.43 -11.13 19.82
CA LEU A 244 -25.87 -9.91 19.15
C LEU A 244 -25.87 -8.66 20.04
N GLU A 245 -26.23 -8.78 21.32
CA GLU A 245 -26.22 -7.64 22.26
C GLU A 245 -24.80 -7.12 22.49
N ARG A 246 -23.82 -8.02 22.62
CA ARG A 246 -22.41 -7.65 22.77
C ARG A 246 -21.86 -7.08 21.46
N ALA A 247 -22.24 -7.66 20.32
CA ALA A 247 -21.90 -7.16 19.00
C ALA A 247 -22.41 -5.72 18.82
N LEU A 248 -23.66 -5.44 19.23
CA LEU A 248 -24.24 -4.10 19.17
C LEU A 248 -23.46 -3.09 20.04
N GLN A 249 -23.01 -3.48 21.23
CA GLN A 249 -22.20 -2.62 22.09
C GLN A 249 -20.88 -2.23 21.41
N GLU A 250 -20.16 -3.19 20.82
CA GLU A 250 -18.90 -2.92 20.12
C GLU A 250 -19.12 -2.10 18.83
N ALA A 251 -20.19 -2.37 18.08
CA ALA A 251 -20.53 -1.58 16.89
C ALA A 251 -20.87 -0.12 17.23
N LYS A 252 -21.65 0.11 18.30
CA LYS A 252 -21.94 1.47 18.82
C LYS A 252 -20.68 2.17 19.29
N ALA A 253 -19.78 1.46 19.98
CA ALA A 253 -18.49 2.01 20.40
C ALA A 253 -17.59 2.36 19.20
N ALA A 254 -17.62 1.57 18.12
CA ALA A 254 -16.93 1.89 16.89
C ALA A 254 -17.45 3.18 16.23
N VAL A 255 -18.78 3.34 16.15
CA VAL A 255 -19.40 4.57 15.63
C VAL A 255 -19.07 5.78 16.51
N ALA A 256 -19.00 5.61 17.83
CA ALA A 256 -18.62 6.71 18.73
C ALA A 256 -17.17 7.19 18.51
N LEU A 257 -16.25 6.28 18.16
CA LEU A 257 -14.85 6.61 17.84
C LEU A 257 -14.67 7.23 16.45
N ALA A 258 -15.42 6.74 15.46
CA ALA A 258 -15.31 7.19 14.06
C ALA A 258 -16.73 7.31 13.46
N PRO A 259 -17.49 8.37 13.79
CA PRO A 259 -18.88 8.54 13.34
C PRO A 259 -18.99 8.76 11.83
N ASP A 260 -17.94 9.25 11.20
CA ASP A 260 -17.89 9.54 9.76
C ASP A 260 -17.12 8.46 8.97
N SER A 261 -17.01 7.26 9.53
CA SER A 261 -16.46 6.09 8.83
C SER A 261 -17.58 5.26 8.22
N ILE A 262 -17.48 5.00 6.92
CA ILE A 262 -18.38 4.11 6.18
C ILE A 262 -18.45 2.73 6.85
N GLN A 263 -17.29 2.19 7.23
CA GLN A 263 -17.20 0.85 7.82
C GLN A 263 -17.92 0.74 9.16
N THR A 264 -17.86 1.77 10.01
CA THR A 264 -18.54 1.75 11.32
C THR A 264 -20.05 1.82 11.16
N GLN A 265 -20.53 2.66 10.23
CA GLN A 265 -21.96 2.79 9.93
C GLN A 265 -22.52 1.48 9.35
N LEU A 266 -21.81 0.87 8.39
CA LEU A 266 -22.20 -0.42 7.81
C LEU A 266 -22.25 -1.52 8.88
N ALA A 267 -21.21 -1.61 9.72
CA ALA A 267 -21.17 -2.63 10.76
C ALA A 267 -22.32 -2.50 11.76
N LEU A 268 -22.64 -1.26 12.19
CA LEU A 268 -23.78 -1.04 13.08
C LEU A 268 -25.10 -1.39 12.38
N GLY A 269 -25.27 -1.01 11.10
CA GLY A 269 -26.44 -1.37 10.31
C GLY A 269 -26.62 -2.88 10.18
N ASP A 270 -25.54 -3.61 9.87
CA ASP A 270 -25.55 -5.08 9.73
C ASP A 270 -26.00 -5.77 11.04
N ILE A 271 -25.45 -5.33 12.18
CA ILE A 271 -25.82 -5.88 13.50
C ILE A 271 -27.29 -5.57 13.85
N LEU A 272 -27.74 -4.35 13.61
CA LEU A 272 -29.14 -3.95 13.84
C LEU A 272 -30.11 -4.76 12.98
N LEU A 273 -29.74 -5.05 11.74
CA LEU A 273 -30.53 -5.88 10.85
C LEU A 273 -30.63 -7.33 11.38
N GLU A 274 -29.52 -7.93 11.82
CA GLU A 274 -29.53 -9.26 12.45
C GLU A 274 -30.37 -9.32 13.73
N MET A 275 -30.50 -8.20 14.42
CA MET A 275 -31.37 -8.06 15.62
C MET A 275 -32.86 -7.80 15.25
N GLY A 276 -33.24 -7.79 13.99
CA GLY A 276 -34.60 -7.52 13.55
C GLY A 276 -35.02 -6.06 13.68
N GLN A 277 -34.08 -5.11 13.57
CA GLN A 277 -34.31 -3.66 13.68
C GLN A 277 -34.05 -2.96 12.32
N PRO A 278 -34.81 -3.27 11.24
CA PRO A 278 -34.52 -2.83 9.88
C PRO A 278 -34.56 -1.32 9.71
N GLN A 279 -35.42 -0.59 10.41
CA GLN A 279 -35.51 0.88 10.30
C GLN A 279 -34.24 1.56 10.83
N GLN A 280 -33.69 1.06 11.94
CA GLN A 280 -32.43 1.59 12.48
C GLN A 280 -31.25 1.21 11.59
N ALA A 281 -31.24 0.01 11.02
CA ALA A 281 -30.25 -0.43 10.04
C ALA A 281 -30.26 0.49 8.81
N ARG A 282 -31.44 0.81 8.27
CA ARG A 282 -31.62 1.73 7.15
C ARG A 282 -30.96 3.07 7.40
N THR A 283 -31.19 3.68 8.57
CA THR A 283 -30.61 4.99 8.94
C THR A 283 -29.06 4.95 8.86
N ASN A 284 -28.45 3.86 9.34
CA ASN A 284 -26.99 3.72 9.30
C ASN A 284 -26.48 3.48 7.87
N TYR A 285 -27.18 2.70 7.04
CA TYR A 285 -26.82 2.50 5.64
C TYR A 285 -26.95 3.77 4.81
N GLU A 286 -28.02 4.59 5.05
CA GLU A 286 -28.20 5.89 4.42
C GLU A 286 -27.05 6.83 4.77
N LYS A 287 -26.63 6.86 6.04
CA LYS A 287 -25.47 7.63 6.47
C LYS A 287 -24.19 7.14 5.81
N ALA A 288 -23.99 5.82 5.72
CA ALA A 288 -22.87 5.25 5.00
C ALA A 288 -22.86 5.64 3.51
N LEU A 289 -24.04 5.68 2.87
CA LEU A 289 -24.22 6.11 1.48
C LEU A 289 -23.85 7.59 1.29
N GLU A 290 -24.27 8.46 2.21
CA GLU A 290 -23.86 9.87 2.17
C GLU A 290 -22.35 10.03 2.27
N LEU A 291 -21.71 9.35 3.22
CA LEU A 291 -20.27 9.36 3.39
C LEU A 291 -19.55 8.82 2.15
N ALA A 292 -20.05 7.73 1.56
CA ALA A 292 -19.46 7.14 0.35
C ALA A 292 -19.48 8.07 -0.85
N LYS A 293 -20.44 9.00 -0.94
CA LYS A 293 -20.48 10.01 -2.00
C LYS A 293 -19.43 11.11 -1.85
N THR A 294 -18.82 11.25 -0.68
CA THR A 294 -17.81 12.28 -0.40
C THR A 294 -16.36 11.81 -0.62
N ILE A 295 -16.13 10.52 -0.75
CA ILE A 295 -14.80 9.97 -1.00
C ILE A 295 -14.43 10.06 -2.49
N GLU A 296 -13.16 9.77 -2.82
CA GLU A 296 -12.66 9.82 -4.20
C GLU A 296 -13.40 8.83 -5.13
N PRO A 297 -13.67 9.20 -6.41
CA PRO A 297 -14.51 8.42 -7.33
C PRO A 297 -14.07 6.95 -7.50
N GLU A 298 -12.78 6.67 -7.47
CA GLU A 298 -12.25 5.31 -7.60
C GLU A 298 -12.64 4.40 -6.41
N PHE A 299 -12.80 4.98 -5.21
CA PHE A 299 -13.25 4.27 -4.01
C PHE A 299 -14.79 4.20 -3.94
N GLN A 300 -15.49 5.16 -4.54
CA GLN A 300 -16.94 5.11 -4.69
C GLN A 300 -17.39 3.86 -5.48
N ILE A 301 -16.69 3.52 -6.56
CA ILE A 301 -16.99 2.35 -7.41
C ILE A 301 -17.04 1.05 -6.59
N ARG A 302 -16.25 0.96 -5.54
CA ARG A 302 -16.22 -0.22 -4.65
C ARG A 302 -17.26 -0.16 -3.54
N SER A 303 -17.51 1.02 -2.99
CA SER A 303 -18.33 1.20 -1.79
C SER A 303 -19.83 1.34 -2.11
N LEU A 304 -20.19 2.11 -3.13
CA LEU A 304 -21.58 2.39 -3.45
C LEU A 304 -22.42 1.15 -3.76
N PRO A 305 -21.99 0.22 -4.64
CA PRO A 305 -22.82 -0.94 -4.98
C PRO A 305 -23.14 -1.83 -3.77
N ASP A 306 -22.20 -1.99 -2.85
CA ASP A 306 -22.39 -2.79 -1.64
C ASP A 306 -23.42 -2.14 -0.70
N ILE A 307 -23.36 -0.82 -0.53
CA ILE A 307 -24.30 -0.06 0.29
C ILE A 307 -25.70 -0.06 -0.31
N GLU A 308 -25.80 0.17 -1.62
CA GLU A 308 -27.07 0.18 -2.36
C GLU A 308 -27.73 -1.20 -2.31
N GLN A 309 -26.96 -2.27 -2.42
CA GLN A 309 -27.48 -3.64 -2.29
C GLN A 309 -28.08 -3.88 -0.91
N ARG A 310 -27.45 -3.40 0.18
CA ARG A 310 -27.99 -3.50 1.55
C ARG A 310 -29.32 -2.75 1.69
N LEU A 311 -29.42 -1.55 1.16
CA LEU A 311 -30.64 -0.76 1.18
C LEU A 311 -31.78 -1.43 0.37
N GLN A 312 -31.48 -1.96 -0.82
CA GLN A 312 -32.46 -2.70 -1.63
C GLN A 312 -32.95 -3.98 -0.93
N SER A 313 -32.06 -4.68 -0.23
CA SER A 313 -32.45 -5.89 0.51
C SER A 313 -33.46 -5.58 1.63
N LEU A 314 -33.38 -4.43 2.27
CA LEU A 314 -34.38 -3.97 3.25
C LEU A 314 -35.73 -3.71 2.61
N GLU A 315 -35.79 -3.08 1.44
CA GLU A 315 -37.05 -2.79 0.73
C GLU A 315 -37.78 -4.07 0.28
N THR A 316 -37.00 -5.10 -0.07
CA THR A 316 -37.59 -6.41 -0.44
C THR A 316 -38.08 -7.21 0.77
N ALA A 317 -37.50 -7.02 1.93
CA ALA A 317 -37.91 -7.69 3.18
C ALA A 317 -39.16 -7.04 3.81
N GLU A 318 -39.46 -5.76 3.48
CA GLU A 318 -40.63 -5.02 3.98
C GLU A 318 -41.89 -5.24 3.10
N ARG A 319 -41.74 -5.84 1.92
CA ARG A 319 -42.85 -6.22 1.02
C ARG A 319 -43.31 -7.65 1.26
#